data_4026f71030457b9c32e6d3cb52b3280e
#
_entry.id   4026f71030457b9c32e6d3cb52b3280e
#
_cell.length_a   1.000
_cell.length_b   1.000
_cell.length_c   1.000
_cell.angle_alpha   90.00
_cell.angle_beta   90.00
_cell.angle_gamma   90.00
#
_symmetry.space_group_name_H-M   'P 1'
#
loop_
_entity.id
_entity.type
_entity.pdbx_description
1 polymer ?
#
loop_
_entity_poly.entity_id
_entity_poly.type
_entity_poly.pdbx_seq_one_letter_code
_entity_poly.pdbx_strand_id
1 'polypeptide(L)'
;MMKKKSKKLLLWLFVLTFVLTGIAGCGTKQKDDQEAASTETAGAISSVDDIVGKKIGVQLGTTGDIYVSDYENDGSGTTVERYNKGADAVQALKQGKIDCVVIDEQPALAFVEENPGLKILDEEFTLEEYAIVIAKGNDDLLEKVNTALEELRSEGTLDRITKNYIGTDAEKGNYPYEPQDVSRGNGTLTMGTNAEFPPYEYYENNEIVGIDVDIMQAIADKLGMELKIEDMAFDSIIPAVSTGKID
;
A
#
# COMPACT_ATOMS: atom_id res chain seq x y z
N MET A 1 -19.97 -23.42 51.14
CA MET A 1 -21.24 -24.18 51.34
C MET A 1 -22.13 -23.89 50.14
N MET A 2 -22.55 -24.97 49.45
CA MET A 2 -23.71 -25.09 48.54
C MET A 2 -23.63 -24.27 47.20
N LYS A 3 -23.97 -24.79 46.03
CA LYS A 3 -24.25 -26.17 45.52
C LYS A 3 -24.18 -26.08 43.98
N LYS A 4 -23.54 -27.06 43.35
CA LYS A 4 -23.64 -27.45 41.96
C LYS A 4 -25.09 -27.60 41.50
N LYS A 5 -25.43 -27.13 40.28
CA LYS A 5 -26.46 -27.78 39.46
C LYS A 5 -26.03 -27.85 37.99
N SER A 6 -25.75 -29.05 37.59
CA SER A 6 -25.66 -29.61 36.24
C SER A 6 -27.04 -29.60 35.58
N LYS A 7 -27.11 -29.25 34.27
CA LYS A 7 -28.24 -29.70 33.40
C LYS A 7 -27.73 -30.16 32.04
N LYS A 8 -28.15 -31.35 31.78
CA LYS A 8 -27.88 -32.35 30.79
C LYS A 8 -28.25 -31.90 29.35
N LEU A 9 -27.39 -32.27 28.47
CA LEU A 9 -27.45 -32.87 27.15
C LEU A 9 -28.84 -33.31 26.68
N LEU A 10 -29.27 -32.87 25.47
CA LEU A 10 -30.22 -33.59 24.66
C LEU A 10 -29.79 -33.56 23.20
N LEU A 11 -29.34 -34.73 22.77
CA LEU A 11 -28.95 -35.09 21.41
C LEU A 11 -30.23 -35.40 20.63
N TRP A 12 -30.44 -34.75 19.46
CA TRP A 12 -31.44 -35.21 18.50
C TRP A 12 -30.76 -35.60 17.20
N LEU A 13 -30.75 -36.92 17.00
CA LEU A 13 -30.30 -37.62 15.79
C LEU A 13 -31.50 -37.67 14.81
N PHE A 14 -31.37 -37.07 13.65
CA PHE A 14 -32.30 -37.34 12.53
C PHE A 14 -31.56 -38.16 11.45
N VAL A 15 -31.91 -39.43 11.39
CA VAL A 15 -31.53 -40.35 10.31
C VAL A 15 -32.59 -40.19 9.23
N LEU A 16 -32.19 -39.79 8.03
CA LEU A 16 -33.05 -39.86 6.82
C LEU A 16 -32.42 -40.84 5.83
N THR A 17 -32.98 -42.01 5.78
CA THR A 17 -32.71 -43.05 4.76
C THR A 17 -33.36 -42.66 3.43
N PHE A 18 -32.56 -42.62 2.35
CA PHE A 18 -33.11 -42.53 1.00
C PHE A 18 -32.76 -43.78 0.20
N VAL A 19 -33.78 -44.36 -0.36
CA VAL A 19 -33.81 -45.66 -1.06
C VAL A 19 -33.23 -45.51 -2.46
N LEU A 20 -32.30 -46.44 -2.85
CA LEU A 20 -31.84 -46.64 -4.22
C LEU A 20 -32.95 -47.37 -5.03
N THR A 21 -33.29 -46.84 -6.18
CA THR A 21 -33.86 -47.59 -7.28
C THR A 21 -32.91 -47.54 -8.50
N GLY A 22 -32.34 -48.64 -8.85
CA GLY A 22 -31.49 -48.82 -10.02
C GLY A 22 -32.30 -48.89 -11.30
N ILE A 23 -31.76 -48.37 -12.39
CA ILE A 23 -32.10 -48.79 -13.77
C ILE A 23 -30.78 -49.03 -14.51
N ALA A 24 -30.60 -50.26 -14.97
CA ALA A 24 -29.53 -50.67 -15.81
C ALA A 24 -29.77 -50.22 -17.26
N GLY A 25 -28.78 -49.60 -17.89
CA GLY A 25 -28.77 -49.27 -19.33
C GLY A 25 -27.34 -49.49 -19.87
N CYS A 26 -27.21 -50.50 -20.68
CA CYS A 26 -26.00 -50.91 -21.41
C CYS A 26 -25.72 -49.93 -22.56
N GLY A 27 -24.45 -49.54 -22.82
CA GLY A 27 -24.07 -48.97 -24.11
C GLY A 27 -22.74 -48.22 -24.16
N THR A 28 -21.77 -48.88 -24.76
CA THR A 28 -20.61 -48.37 -25.54
C THR A 28 -19.55 -47.49 -24.88
N LYS A 29 -18.32 -48.03 -24.91
CA LYS A 29 -17.03 -47.38 -24.65
C LYS A 29 -16.81 -46.23 -25.62
N GLN A 30 -16.66 -45.04 -25.10
CA GLN A 30 -15.99 -43.89 -25.74
C GLN A 30 -14.88 -43.46 -24.82
N LYS A 31 -13.64 -43.39 -25.35
CA LYS A 31 -12.51 -42.78 -24.69
C LYS A 31 -12.80 -41.29 -24.63
N ASP A 32 -13.00 -40.79 -23.46
CA ASP A 32 -12.95 -39.35 -23.20
C ASP A 32 -11.56 -39.02 -22.73
N ASP A 33 -10.80 -38.39 -23.60
CA ASP A 33 -9.67 -37.55 -23.25
C ASP A 33 -10.27 -36.33 -22.50
N GLN A 34 -10.25 -36.38 -21.18
CA GLN A 34 -10.55 -35.22 -20.35
C GLN A 34 -9.37 -34.26 -20.42
N GLU A 35 -9.40 -33.42 -21.42
CA GLU A 35 -8.71 -32.16 -21.43
C GLU A 35 -9.26 -31.38 -20.23
N ALA A 36 -8.41 -31.15 -19.23
CA ALA A 36 -8.75 -30.29 -18.10
C ALA A 36 -8.95 -28.89 -18.65
N ALA A 37 -10.21 -28.55 -18.98
CA ALA A 37 -10.61 -27.19 -19.22
C ALA A 37 -10.33 -26.40 -17.93
N SER A 38 -9.26 -25.62 -17.93
CA SER A 38 -9.08 -24.51 -17.00
C SER A 38 -10.33 -23.64 -17.15
N THR A 39 -11.19 -23.64 -16.16
CA THR A 39 -12.22 -22.63 -16.02
C THR A 39 -11.49 -21.32 -15.76
N GLU A 40 -11.11 -20.61 -16.82
CA GLU A 40 -10.83 -19.19 -16.76
C GLU A 40 -12.11 -18.54 -16.27
N THR A 41 -12.04 -18.03 -15.06
CA THR A 41 -13.11 -17.24 -14.46
C THR A 41 -13.21 -15.97 -15.31
N ALA A 42 -14.25 -15.88 -16.14
CA ALA A 42 -14.51 -14.71 -16.97
C ALA A 42 -14.55 -13.48 -16.07
N GLY A 43 -13.50 -12.63 -16.15
CA GLY A 43 -13.39 -11.38 -15.39
C GLY A 43 -12.21 -11.27 -14.43
N ALA A 44 -11.38 -12.31 -14.27
CA ALA A 44 -10.15 -12.18 -13.46
C ALA A 44 -9.15 -11.26 -14.16
N ILE A 45 -8.62 -10.27 -13.40
CA ILE A 45 -7.54 -9.38 -13.88
C ILE A 45 -6.23 -10.16 -13.79
N SER A 46 -5.54 -10.31 -14.92
CA SER A 46 -4.28 -11.05 -15.08
C SER A 46 -3.16 -10.24 -15.69
N SER A 47 -3.50 -9.11 -16.33
CA SER A 47 -2.59 -8.15 -16.96
C SER A 47 -3.06 -6.73 -16.70
N VAL A 48 -2.20 -5.75 -17.00
CA VAL A 48 -2.56 -4.32 -16.94
C VAL A 48 -3.68 -3.98 -17.92
N ASP A 49 -3.70 -4.61 -19.09
CA ASP A 49 -4.76 -4.36 -20.08
C ASP A 49 -6.17 -4.79 -19.60
N ASP A 50 -6.24 -5.73 -18.66
CA ASP A 50 -7.53 -6.24 -18.14
C ASP A 50 -8.25 -5.24 -17.21
N ILE A 51 -7.57 -4.15 -16.79
CA ILE A 51 -8.20 -3.12 -15.92
C ILE A 51 -9.17 -2.21 -16.68
N VAL A 52 -9.09 -2.19 -18.01
CA VAL A 52 -9.99 -1.41 -18.88
C VAL A 52 -11.44 -1.94 -18.72
N GLY A 53 -12.37 -1.03 -18.48
CA GLY A 53 -13.76 -1.37 -18.22
C GLY A 53 -14.05 -1.87 -16.79
N LYS A 54 -13.08 -1.80 -15.89
CA LYS A 54 -13.21 -2.21 -14.47
C LYS A 54 -13.43 -1.03 -13.55
N LYS A 55 -13.77 -1.36 -12.30
CA LYS A 55 -13.79 -0.39 -11.19
C LYS A 55 -12.43 -0.40 -10.52
N ILE A 56 -11.69 0.68 -10.68
CA ILE A 56 -10.31 0.82 -10.20
C ILE A 56 -10.30 1.69 -8.96
N GLY A 57 -9.70 1.22 -7.87
CA GLY A 57 -9.44 2.01 -6.68
C GLY A 57 -8.06 2.64 -6.74
N VAL A 58 -7.96 3.90 -6.32
CA VAL A 58 -6.71 4.64 -6.22
C VAL A 58 -6.69 5.53 -4.99
N GLN A 59 -5.52 5.94 -4.55
CA GLN A 59 -5.41 7.04 -3.61
C GLN A 59 -5.47 8.36 -4.37
N LEU A 60 -6.31 9.28 -3.90
CA LEU A 60 -6.56 10.58 -4.52
C LEU A 60 -5.26 11.39 -4.69
N GLY A 61 -5.01 11.86 -5.90
CA GLY A 61 -3.91 12.77 -6.24
C GLY A 61 -2.56 12.09 -6.46
N THR A 62 -2.48 10.75 -6.38
CA THR A 62 -1.25 10.00 -6.68
C THR A 62 -1.03 9.85 -8.18
N THR A 63 0.16 9.39 -8.57
CA THR A 63 0.48 9.02 -9.96
C THR A 63 -0.49 7.98 -10.50
N GLY A 64 -0.85 6.98 -9.69
CA GLY A 64 -1.87 5.99 -10.05
C GLY A 64 -3.22 6.61 -10.40
N ASP A 65 -3.70 7.56 -9.59
CA ASP A 65 -4.96 8.30 -9.87
C ASP A 65 -4.85 9.08 -11.20
N ILE A 66 -3.75 9.78 -11.43
CA ILE A 66 -3.56 10.58 -12.64
C ILE A 66 -3.63 9.70 -13.89
N TYR A 67 -2.89 8.59 -13.93
CA TYR A 67 -2.83 7.72 -15.10
C TYR A 67 -4.13 6.96 -15.37
N VAL A 68 -4.78 6.41 -14.33
CA VAL A 68 -6.04 5.67 -14.56
C VAL A 68 -7.22 6.59 -14.88
N SER A 69 -7.12 7.88 -14.56
CA SER A 69 -8.14 8.88 -14.93
C SER A 69 -8.31 9.01 -16.44
N ASP A 70 -7.30 8.68 -17.23
CA ASP A 70 -7.37 8.69 -18.69
C ASP A 70 -8.37 7.65 -19.22
N TYR A 71 -8.60 6.56 -18.47
CA TYR A 71 -9.54 5.51 -18.86
C TYR A 71 -11.02 5.84 -18.53
N GLU A 72 -11.30 6.81 -17.64
CA GLU A 72 -12.70 7.14 -17.27
C GLU A 72 -13.50 7.71 -18.43
N ASN A 73 -12.85 8.37 -19.39
CA ASN A 73 -13.51 9.11 -20.48
C ASN A 73 -13.25 8.52 -21.86
N ASP A 74 -12.65 7.36 -21.97
CA ASP A 74 -12.32 6.71 -23.24
C ASP A 74 -13.46 5.89 -23.85
N GLY A 75 -14.58 5.76 -23.13
CA GLY A 75 -15.75 4.99 -23.55
C GLY A 75 -15.66 3.50 -23.23
N SER A 76 -14.62 3.05 -22.52
CA SER A 76 -14.43 1.65 -22.10
C SER A 76 -15.40 1.20 -21.01
N GLY A 77 -16.01 2.16 -20.28
CA GLY A 77 -16.83 1.90 -19.10
C GLY A 77 -16.02 1.76 -17.81
N THR A 78 -14.73 2.11 -17.84
CA THR A 78 -13.89 2.19 -16.64
C THR A 78 -14.43 3.22 -15.66
N THR A 79 -14.41 2.90 -14.37
CA THR A 79 -14.72 3.83 -13.28
C THR A 79 -13.58 3.88 -12.29
N VAL A 80 -13.22 5.08 -11.82
CA VAL A 80 -12.14 5.29 -10.85
C VAL A 80 -12.72 5.75 -9.52
N GLU A 81 -12.55 4.91 -8.49
CA GLU A 81 -12.96 5.19 -7.12
C GLU A 81 -11.77 5.73 -6.33
N ARG A 82 -11.87 6.99 -5.91
CA ARG A 82 -10.80 7.70 -5.22
C ARG A 82 -10.96 7.63 -3.73
N TYR A 83 -9.91 7.22 -3.03
CA TYR A 83 -9.84 7.08 -1.58
C TYR A 83 -8.79 8.04 -1.02
N ASN A 84 -9.00 8.51 0.21
CA ASN A 84 -7.99 9.34 0.89
C ASN A 84 -6.76 8.53 1.31
N LYS A 85 -6.90 7.20 1.43
CA LYS A 85 -5.85 6.28 1.88
C LYS A 85 -5.81 5.04 0.98
N GLY A 86 -4.60 4.54 0.70
CA GLY A 86 -4.42 3.29 -0.03
C GLY A 86 -5.07 2.10 0.68
N ALA A 87 -5.00 2.06 2.01
CA ALA A 87 -5.64 1.04 2.84
C ALA A 87 -7.17 0.96 2.65
N ASP A 88 -7.84 2.09 2.45
CA ASP A 88 -9.30 2.13 2.21
C ASP A 88 -9.64 1.54 0.84
N ALA A 89 -8.81 1.80 -0.18
CA ALA A 89 -8.95 1.18 -1.51
C ALA A 89 -8.77 -0.35 -1.41
N VAL A 90 -7.74 -0.83 -0.70
CA VAL A 90 -7.52 -2.26 -0.46
C VAL A 90 -8.70 -2.89 0.29
N GLN A 91 -9.26 -2.20 1.28
CA GLN A 91 -10.44 -2.69 1.99
C GLN A 91 -11.68 -2.75 1.10
N ALA A 92 -11.86 -1.79 0.18
CA ALA A 92 -12.94 -1.81 -0.80
C ALA A 92 -12.79 -2.97 -1.80
N LEU A 93 -11.55 -3.28 -2.23
CA LEU A 93 -11.24 -4.45 -3.06
C LEU A 93 -11.63 -5.75 -2.35
N LYS A 94 -11.24 -5.92 -1.10
CA LYS A 94 -11.60 -7.11 -0.28
C LYS A 94 -13.10 -7.27 -0.09
N GLN A 95 -13.85 -6.18 -0.10
CA GLN A 95 -15.32 -6.18 -0.01
C GLN A 95 -15.99 -6.39 -1.37
N GLY A 96 -15.25 -6.52 -2.47
CA GLY A 96 -15.80 -6.65 -3.83
C GLY A 96 -16.52 -5.41 -4.34
N LYS A 97 -16.20 -4.23 -3.80
CA LYS A 97 -16.77 -2.95 -4.25
C LYS A 97 -16.07 -2.41 -5.50
N ILE A 98 -14.80 -2.75 -5.64
CA ILE A 98 -13.93 -2.46 -6.78
C ILE A 98 -13.27 -3.74 -7.25
N ASP A 99 -12.72 -3.72 -8.47
CA ASP A 99 -12.14 -4.90 -9.12
C ASP A 99 -10.62 -5.00 -8.91
N CYS A 100 -9.94 -3.85 -8.82
CA CYS A 100 -8.50 -3.76 -8.56
C CYS A 100 -8.13 -2.44 -7.88
N VAL A 101 -6.88 -2.37 -7.41
CA VAL A 101 -6.25 -1.15 -6.88
C VAL A 101 -4.99 -0.88 -7.70
N VAL A 102 -4.79 0.38 -8.11
CA VAL A 102 -3.52 0.86 -8.65
C VAL A 102 -2.83 1.68 -7.57
N ILE A 103 -1.67 1.22 -7.17
CA ILE A 103 -0.88 1.79 -6.07
C ILE A 103 0.59 1.39 -6.27
N ASP A 104 1.50 2.09 -5.66
CA ASP A 104 2.94 1.86 -5.73
C ASP A 104 3.33 0.48 -5.22
N GLU A 105 4.40 -0.09 -5.77
CA GLU A 105 4.81 -1.47 -5.52
C GLU A 105 5.05 -1.77 -4.04
N GLN A 106 5.83 -0.94 -3.35
CA GLN A 106 6.19 -1.23 -1.96
C GLN A 106 5.00 -1.21 -1.00
N PRO A 107 4.10 -0.21 -1.05
CA PRO A 107 2.83 -0.27 -0.33
C PRO A 107 1.96 -1.46 -0.74
N ALA A 108 1.91 -1.81 -2.03
CA ALA A 108 1.18 -2.98 -2.48
C ALA A 108 1.71 -4.28 -1.84
N LEU A 109 3.05 -4.44 -1.77
CA LEU A 109 3.70 -5.57 -1.10
C LEU A 109 3.32 -5.64 0.38
N ALA A 110 3.40 -4.51 1.10
CA ALA A 110 3.00 -4.43 2.50
C ALA A 110 1.52 -4.81 2.70
N PHE A 111 0.63 -4.30 1.86
CA PHE A 111 -0.80 -4.63 1.97
C PHE A 111 -1.10 -6.09 1.61
N VAL A 112 -0.42 -6.70 0.65
CA VAL A 112 -0.62 -8.11 0.29
C VAL A 112 -0.13 -9.04 1.40
N GLU A 113 0.99 -8.72 2.06
CA GLU A 113 1.49 -9.46 3.21
C GLU A 113 0.45 -9.54 4.35
N GLU A 114 -0.22 -8.43 4.64
CA GLU A 114 -1.25 -8.35 5.68
C GLU A 114 -2.62 -8.88 5.25
N ASN A 115 -2.86 -9.07 3.94
CA ASN A 115 -4.16 -9.42 3.38
C ASN A 115 -4.10 -10.67 2.51
N PRO A 116 -4.04 -11.89 3.09
CA PRO A 116 -4.04 -13.13 2.35
C PRO A 116 -5.21 -13.22 1.35
N GLY A 117 -4.92 -13.61 0.12
CA GLY A 117 -5.89 -13.71 -0.98
C GLY A 117 -5.86 -12.54 -1.96
N LEU A 118 -5.10 -11.48 -1.67
CA LEU A 118 -4.72 -10.48 -2.67
C LEU A 118 -3.42 -10.92 -3.38
N LYS A 119 -3.23 -10.42 -4.59
CA LYS A 119 -2.00 -10.60 -5.37
C LYS A 119 -1.64 -9.29 -6.07
N ILE A 120 -0.37 -9.13 -6.36
CA ILE A 120 0.14 -8.08 -7.24
C ILE A 120 0.30 -8.71 -8.63
N LEU A 121 0.05 -7.94 -9.70
CA LEU A 121 0.36 -8.36 -11.06
C LEU A 121 1.88 -8.33 -11.26
N ASP A 122 2.40 -9.26 -12.06
CA ASP A 122 3.83 -9.30 -12.40
C ASP A 122 4.24 -8.16 -13.37
N GLU A 123 3.26 -7.47 -13.94
CA GLU A 123 3.42 -6.40 -14.92
C GLU A 123 3.34 -5.05 -14.22
N GLU A 124 4.36 -4.21 -14.44
CA GLU A 124 4.39 -2.83 -13.92
C GLU A 124 3.42 -1.95 -14.71
N PHE A 125 2.65 -1.12 -13.99
CA PHE A 125 1.73 -0.17 -14.62
C PHE A 125 2.49 1.05 -15.17
N THR A 126 3.41 1.61 -14.39
CA THR A 126 4.30 2.72 -14.76
C THR A 126 5.50 2.78 -13.83
N LEU A 127 6.54 3.51 -14.24
CA LEU A 127 7.68 3.84 -13.38
C LEU A 127 7.57 5.29 -12.94
N GLU A 128 7.92 5.56 -11.68
CA GLU A 128 7.96 6.91 -11.13
C GLU A 128 9.17 7.11 -10.23
N GLU A 129 9.48 8.38 -9.96
CA GLU A 129 10.51 8.80 -9.02
C GLU A 129 9.88 9.65 -7.94
N TYR A 130 10.34 9.50 -6.69
CA TYR A 130 9.88 10.33 -5.58
C TYR A 130 10.76 11.58 -5.44
N ALA A 131 10.14 12.67 -4.99
CA ALA A 131 10.81 13.92 -4.73
C ALA A 131 10.25 14.64 -3.52
N ILE A 132 11.12 15.35 -2.80
CA ILE A 132 10.72 16.27 -1.74
C ILE A 132 10.25 17.57 -2.39
N VAL A 133 9.06 18.01 -2.02
CA VAL A 133 8.49 19.28 -2.51
C VAL A 133 8.78 20.39 -1.50
N ILE A 134 9.28 21.52 -2.00
CA ILE A 134 9.55 22.74 -1.23
C ILE A 134 8.79 23.90 -1.85
N ALA A 135 8.32 24.84 -1.04
CA ALA A 135 7.57 26.00 -1.49
C ALA A 135 8.33 26.78 -2.57
N LYS A 136 7.65 27.11 -3.67
CA LYS A 136 8.23 27.88 -4.76
C LYS A 136 8.69 29.25 -4.26
N GLY A 137 9.96 29.57 -4.51
CA GLY A 137 10.62 30.79 -4.06
C GLY A 137 11.36 30.63 -2.72
N ASN A 138 11.31 29.46 -2.06
CA ASN A 138 12.16 29.13 -0.92
C ASN A 138 13.48 28.49 -1.39
N ASP A 139 14.21 29.22 -2.23
CA ASP A 139 15.42 28.70 -2.90
C ASP A 139 16.54 28.39 -1.88
N ASP A 140 16.62 29.10 -0.76
CA ASP A 140 17.58 28.85 0.32
C ASP A 140 17.37 27.46 0.95
N LEU A 141 16.13 27.11 1.28
CA LEU A 141 15.81 25.79 1.83
C LEU A 141 16.02 24.70 0.76
N LEU A 142 15.63 24.94 -0.49
CA LEU A 142 15.84 24.00 -1.59
C LEU A 142 17.33 23.66 -1.78
N GLU A 143 18.20 24.68 -1.76
CA GLU A 143 19.65 24.47 -1.88
C GLU A 143 20.21 23.67 -0.70
N LYS A 144 19.80 24.01 0.52
CA LYS A 144 20.22 23.30 1.73
C LYS A 144 19.77 21.84 1.74
N VAL A 145 18.51 21.55 1.40
CA VAL A 145 17.98 20.20 1.36
C VAL A 145 18.68 19.38 0.27
N ASN A 146 18.88 19.92 -0.93
CA ASN A 146 19.60 19.23 -2.00
C ASN A 146 21.06 18.94 -1.60
N THR A 147 21.76 19.90 -0.96
CA THR A 147 23.11 19.69 -0.47
C THR A 147 23.16 18.58 0.57
N ALA A 148 22.23 18.60 1.55
CA ALA A 148 22.15 17.54 2.54
C ALA A 148 21.88 16.17 1.92
N LEU A 149 20.97 16.06 0.93
CA LEU A 149 20.72 14.82 0.19
C LEU A 149 21.93 14.30 -0.55
N GLU A 150 22.71 15.19 -1.20
CA GLU A 150 23.96 14.80 -1.88
C GLU A 150 25.00 14.28 -0.88
N GLU A 151 25.16 14.94 0.26
CA GLU A 151 26.05 14.49 1.33
C GLU A 151 25.61 13.11 1.87
N LEU A 152 24.33 12.96 2.27
CA LEU A 152 23.77 11.70 2.79
C LEU A 152 23.92 10.55 1.78
N ARG A 153 23.76 10.84 0.48
CA ARG A 153 24.00 9.87 -0.59
C ARG A 153 25.47 9.47 -0.65
N SER A 154 26.37 10.44 -0.64
CA SER A 154 27.82 10.18 -0.73
C SER A 154 28.35 9.40 0.49
N GLU A 155 27.77 9.60 1.65
CA GLU A 155 28.07 8.89 2.91
C GLU A 155 27.40 7.49 2.98
N GLY A 156 26.55 7.16 2.00
CA GLY A 156 25.80 5.89 1.97
C GLY A 156 24.67 5.83 3.00
N THR A 157 24.27 6.97 3.59
CA THR A 157 23.21 7.02 4.59
C THR A 157 21.85 6.73 3.97
N LEU A 158 21.54 7.30 2.78
CA LEU A 158 20.30 7.02 2.07
C LEU A 158 20.18 5.54 1.70
N ASP A 159 21.26 4.91 1.25
CA ASP A 159 21.29 3.49 0.93
C ASP A 159 21.02 2.62 2.18
N ARG A 160 21.62 2.96 3.33
CA ARG A 160 21.35 2.25 4.59
C ARG A 160 19.91 2.39 5.05
N ILE A 161 19.35 3.62 5.01
CA ILE A 161 17.94 3.85 5.34
C ILE A 161 17.04 3.01 4.43
N THR A 162 17.22 3.09 3.12
CA THR A 162 16.43 2.30 2.16
C THR A 162 16.52 0.81 2.45
N LYS A 163 17.72 0.26 2.66
CA LYS A 163 17.92 -1.15 2.98
C LYS A 163 17.29 -1.59 4.29
N ASN A 164 17.18 -0.68 5.25
CA ASN A 164 16.51 -0.99 6.52
C ASN A 164 15.05 -1.36 6.36
N TYR A 165 14.37 -0.82 5.34
CA TYR A 165 12.94 -1.03 5.11
C TYR A 165 12.64 -1.94 3.92
N ILE A 166 13.33 -1.76 2.78
CA ILE A 166 13.06 -2.47 1.52
C ILE A 166 14.25 -3.28 1.00
N GLY A 167 15.27 -3.48 1.82
CA GLY A 167 16.40 -4.37 1.53
C GLY A 167 16.01 -5.85 1.52
N THR A 168 17.02 -6.71 1.41
CA THR A 168 16.84 -8.15 1.59
C THR A 168 16.41 -8.47 3.02
N ASP A 169 15.87 -9.69 3.26
CA ASP A 169 15.49 -10.12 4.61
C ASP A 169 16.65 -10.06 5.61
N ALA A 170 17.89 -10.17 5.14
CA ALA A 170 19.09 -10.03 5.97
C ALA A 170 19.46 -8.56 6.27
N GLU A 171 18.92 -7.62 5.51
CA GLU A 171 19.19 -6.18 5.66
C GLU A 171 18.11 -5.46 6.44
N LYS A 172 16.84 -5.85 6.25
CA LYS A 172 15.69 -5.22 6.91
C LYS A 172 15.84 -5.22 8.43
N GLY A 173 15.61 -4.06 9.05
CA GLY A 173 15.72 -3.84 10.48
C GLY A 173 17.15 -3.78 11.04
N ASN A 174 18.18 -3.87 10.20
CA ASN A 174 19.58 -3.90 10.64
C ASN A 174 20.33 -2.57 10.43
N TYR A 175 19.67 -1.57 9.86
CA TYR A 175 20.25 -0.25 9.58
C TYR A 175 19.35 0.90 10.05
N PRO A 176 18.78 0.86 11.27
CA PRO A 176 17.93 1.95 11.75
C PRO A 176 18.70 3.27 11.71
N TYR A 177 18.05 4.33 11.29
CA TYR A 177 18.63 5.66 11.39
C TYR A 177 18.53 6.15 12.84
N GLU A 178 19.67 6.46 13.42
CA GLU A 178 19.74 7.04 14.76
C GLU A 178 19.94 8.56 14.63
N PRO A 179 19.04 9.40 15.16
CA PRO A 179 19.20 10.84 15.13
C PRO A 179 20.52 11.28 15.71
N GLN A 180 21.23 12.19 15.03
CA GLN A 180 22.53 12.66 15.44
C GLN A 180 22.42 13.61 16.65
N ASP A 181 23.39 13.52 17.56
CA ASP A 181 23.54 14.49 18.67
C ASP A 181 24.16 15.79 18.15
N VAL A 182 23.34 16.63 17.53
CA VAL A 182 23.74 17.90 16.94
C VAL A 182 22.98 19.06 17.57
N SER A 183 23.58 20.24 17.54
CA SER A 183 22.86 21.47 17.95
C SER A 183 21.71 21.77 16.97
N ARG A 184 20.50 21.91 17.48
CA ARG A 184 19.29 22.18 16.69
C ARG A 184 18.86 23.65 16.80
N GLY A 185 19.86 24.56 16.73
CA GLY A 185 19.63 26.00 16.88
C GLY A 185 19.10 26.72 15.64
N ASN A 186 18.98 26.03 14.49
CA ASN A 186 18.63 26.63 13.20
C ASN A 186 17.10 26.67 12.94
N GLY A 187 16.28 26.38 13.96
CA GLY A 187 14.82 26.42 13.85
C GLY A 187 14.20 25.03 13.63
N THR A 188 12.98 25.01 13.11
CA THR A 188 12.20 23.80 12.87
C THR A 188 12.03 23.59 11.37
N LEU A 189 12.20 22.35 10.92
CA LEU A 189 11.83 21.88 9.59
C LEU A 189 10.52 21.11 9.72
N THR A 190 9.46 21.60 9.10
CA THR A 190 8.13 20.98 9.18
C THR A 190 7.85 20.15 7.93
N MET A 191 7.92 18.85 8.08
CA MET A 191 7.55 17.87 7.05
C MET A 191 6.04 17.64 7.05
N GLY A 192 5.39 17.71 5.90
CA GLY A 192 4.04 17.22 5.69
C GLY A 192 4.07 15.89 4.97
N THR A 193 3.29 14.93 5.45
CA THR A 193 3.20 13.59 4.85
C THR A 193 1.83 12.98 5.05
N ASN A 194 1.55 11.85 4.38
CA ASN A 194 0.37 11.03 4.62
C ASN A 194 0.78 9.68 5.19
N ALA A 195 0.76 9.56 6.51
CA ALA A 195 1.33 8.45 7.27
C ALA A 195 0.50 7.15 7.21
N GLU A 196 0.11 6.76 6.02
CA GLU A 196 -0.67 5.54 5.70
C GLU A 196 -0.09 4.80 4.48
N PHE A 197 1.23 4.98 4.24
CA PHE A 197 1.90 4.52 3.01
C PHE A 197 3.19 3.73 3.32
N PRO A 198 3.06 2.56 3.99
CA PRO A 198 4.22 1.74 4.34
C PRO A 198 4.96 1.24 3.09
N PRO A 199 6.30 1.14 3.12
CA PRO A 199 7.20 1.43 4.24
C PRO A 199 7.77 2.86 4.24
N TYR A 200 7.21 3.78 3.44
CA TYR A 200 7.71 5.14 3.30
C TYR A 200 7.35 6.02 4.50
N GLU A 201 6.06 6.08 4.87
CA GLU A 201 5.57 6.74 6.09
C GLU A 201 4.31 6.03 6.61
N TYR A 202 4.35 5.62 7.86
CA TYR A 202 3.25 4.92 8.49
C TYR A 202 3.32 5.03 10.02
N TYR A 203 2.20 4.71 10.67
CA TYR A 203 2.16 4.66 12.12
C TYR A 203 2.66 3.32 12.66
N GLU A 204 3.65 3.38 13.55
CA GLU A 204 4.07 2.27 14.40
C GLU A 204 4.09 2.74 15.85
N ASN A 205 3.42 2.03 16.75
CA ASN A 205 3.34 2.38 18.19
C ASN A 205 2.94 3.84 18.47
N ASN A 206 2.05 4.44 17.67
CA ASN A 206 1.64 5.85 17.75
C ASN A 206 2.70 6.87 17.30
N GLU A 207 3.79 6.45 16.73
CA GLU A 207 4.80 7.31 16.12
C GLU A 207 4.76 7.15 14.60
N ILE A 208 5.07 8.21 13.87
CA ILE A 208 5.21 8.15 12.42
C ILE A 208 6.65 7.74 12.12
N VAL A 209 6.80 6.64 11.39
CA VAL A 209 8.09 6.04 11.04
C VAL A 209 8.12 5.73 9.55
N GLY A 210 9.29 5.37 9.02
CA GLY A 210 9.46 4.96 7.63
C GLY A 210 10.65 5.60 6.95
N ILE A 211 10.84 5.24 5.69
CA ILE A 211 11.97 5.71 4.85
C ILE A 211 12.01 7.25 4.81
N ASP A 212 10.87 7.88 4.55
CA ASP A 212 10.78 9.31 4.36
C ASP A 212 11.02 10.06 5.68
N VAL A 213 10.55 9.51 6.79
CA VAL A 213 10.80 10.04 8.13
C VAL A 213 12.29 10.02 8.46
N ASP A 214 12.95 8.87 8.23
CA ASP A 214 14.38 8.71 8.50
C ASP A 214 15.23 9.60 7.60
N ILE A 215 14.87 9.75 6.32
CA ILE A 215 15.53 10.68 5.39
C ILE A 215 15.37 12.13 5.86
N MET A 216 14.15 12.54 6.23
CA MET A 216 13.91 13.89 6.71
C MET A 216 14.58 14.18 8.05
N GLN A 217 14.67 13.18 8.94
CA GLN A 217 15.43 13.32 10.18
C GLN A 217 16.94 13.50 9.89
N ALA A 218 17.48 12.73 8.94
CA ALA A 218 18.88 12.86 8.52
C ALA A 218 19.16 14.25 7.89
N ILE A 219 18.24 14.77 7.10
CA ILE A 219 18.31 16.13 6.55
C ILE A 219 18.28 17.16 7.68
N ALA A 220 17.32 17.06 8.61
CA ALA A 220 17.21 17.97 9.74
C ALA A 220 18.46 17.98 10.61
N ASP A 221 19.09 16.82 10.83
CA ASP A 221 20.37 16.69 11.53
C ASP A 221 21.49 17.44 10.79
N LYS A 222 21.60 17.29 9.47
CA LYS A 222 22.58 18.03 8.64
C LYS A 222 22.35 19.54 8.69
N LEU A 223 21.10 19.96 8.74
CA LEU A 223 20.75 21.39 8.81
C LEU A 223 20.81 21.97 10.23
N GLY A 224 20.98 21.16 11.27
CA GLY A 224 20.90 21.57 12.66
C GLY A 224 19.52 22.14 13.04
N MET A 225 18.47 21.52 12.52
CA MET A 225 17.06 21.92 12.74
C MET A 225 16.31 20.83 13.53
N GLU A 226 15.26 21.22 14.23
CA GLU A 226 14.28 20.27 14.78
C GLU A 226 13.38 19.77 13.66
N LEU A 227 13.14 18.46 13.59
CA LEU A 227 12.12 17.92 12.69
C LEU A 227 10.76 17.91 13.37
N LYS A 228 9.75 18.46 12.68
CA LYS A 228 8.34 18.32 13.03
C LYS A 228 7.61 17.63 11.89
N ILE A 229 6.78 16.62 12.20
CA ILE A 229 6.02 15.89 11.20
C ILE A 229 4.54 16.22 11.36
N GLU A 230 3.88 16.59 10.26
CA GLU A 230 2.45 16.86 10.17
C GLU A 230 1.81 15.80 9.25
N ASP A 231 0.97 14.94 9.84
CA ASP A 231 0.16 13.99 9.08
C ASP A 231 -1.06 14.68 8.50
N MET A 232 -1.31 14.46 7.20
CA MET A 232 -2.45 15.03 6.49
C MET A 232 -2.82 14.20 5.26
N ALA A 233 -4.01 14.45 4.67
CA ALA A 233 -4.39 13.81 3.41
C ALA A 233 -3.39 14.17 2.30
N PHE A 234 -3.05 13.20 1.46
CA PHE A 234 -1.99 13.34 0.45
C PHE A 234 -2.22 14.53 -0.49
N ASP A 235 -3.44 14.69 -1.00
CA ASP A 235 -3.86 15.79 -1.86
C ASP A 235 -3.81 17.19 -1.18
N SER A 236 -3.70 17.22 0.16
CA SER A 236 -3.59 18.45 0.94
C SER A 236 -2.14 18.92 1.14
N ILE A 237 -1.13 18.09 0.85
CA ILE A 237 0.29 18.41 1.09
C ILE A 237 0.74 19.59 0.23
N ILE A 238 0.51 19.54 -1.09
CA ILE A 238 0.92 20.64 -1.99
C ILE A 238 0.25 21.98 -1.63
N PRO A 239 -1.06 22.04 -1.34
CA PRO A 239 -1.66 23.26 -0.78
C PRO A 239 -1.02 23.74 0.53
N ALA A 240 -0.66 22.83 1.43
CA ALA A 240 -0.03 23.17 2.71
C ALA A 240 1.37 23.79 2.51
N VAL A 241 2.20 23.21 1.64
CA VAL A 241 3.50 23.79 1.22
C VAL A 241 3.28 25.18 0.60
N SER A 242 2.34 25.30 -0.34
CA SER A 242 2.09 26.55 -1.07
C SER A 242 1.63 27.70 -0.19
N THR A 243 1.00 27.40 0.96
CA THR A 243 0.51 28.38 1.94
C THR A 243 1.49 28.60 3.09
N GLY A 244 2.63 27.90 3.11
CA GLY A 244 3.63 28.03 4.18
C GLY A 244 3.19 27.42 5.52
N LYS A 245 2.24 26.49 5.50
CA LYS A 245 1.84 25.72 6.69
C LYS A 245 2.89 24.65 7.05
N ILE A 246 3.54 24.13 6.05
CA ILE A 246 4.68 23.20 6.12
C ILE A 246 5.78 23.71 5.18
N ASP A 247 7.01 23.23 5.35
CA ASP A 247 8.18 23.69 4.61
C ASP A 247 8.42 22.89 3.31
#